data_94cca79ca6f70e24fefd2a99c47464d2
#
_entry.id   94cca79ca6f70e24fefd2a99c47464d2
#
_cell.length_a   1.000
_cell.length_b   1.000
_cell.length_c   1.000
_cell.angle_alpha   90.00
_cell.angle_beta   90.00
_cell.angle_gamma   90.00
#
_symmetry.space_group_name_H-M   'P 1'
#
loop_
_entity.id
_entity.type
_entity.pdbx_description
1 polymer ?
#
loop_
_entity_poly.entity_id
_entity_poly.type
_entity_poly.pdbx_seq_one_letter_code
_entity_poly.pdbx_strand_id
1 'polypeptide(L)'
;MEILLYILSGAAVGLAIGITGVGGGSLMTPLLILMGFPYHIAIGTDLLYAAITKAAGVAAHHRQRTIRWDIVFYLGAGSIPASLLTAFLLDRVFTGADDYGPLLTSSLGFMLIFTALVLIFKDRIQGNSNPGETKGFMQSHSKPLTVFMGVFLGVFVTLTSVGAGAIGTAILLVLYPRLKALNIVGTDIAHAVPLTLIAGLGHLIFLGNVDFLLLACLLVGSLPAVHVGTKIGARLPSNVLRPILALILMVLGAKFALF
;
A
#
# COMPACT_ATOMS: atom_id res chain seq x y z
N MET A 1 -0.26 -24.28 17.32
CA MET A 1 -0.95 -23.06 17.81
C MET A 1 -0.63 -21.85 16.95
N GLU A 2 0.60 -21.69 16.48
CA GLU A 2 1.06 -20.57 15.63
C GLU A 2 0.33 -20.45 14.27
N ILE A 3 0.18 -21.57 13.55
CA ILE A 3 -0.53 -21.58 12.24
C ILE A 3 -1.94 -21.02 12.36
N LEU A 4 -2.69 -21.40 13.41
CA LEU A 4 -4.03 -20.88 13.62
C LEU A 4 -4.01 -19.37 13.90
N LEU A 5 -3.03 -18.88 14.66
CA LEU A 5 -2.85 -17.46 14.93
C LEU A 5 -2.57 -16.67 13.64
N TYR A 6 -1.71 -17.20 12.75
CA TYR A 6 -1.43 -16.56 11.46
C TYR A 6 -2.67 -16.50 10.56
N ILE A 7 -3.46 -17.58 10.50
CA ILE A 7 -4.72 -17.61 9.75
C ILE A 7 -5.72 -16.59 10.33
N LEU A 8 -5.87 -16.52 11.65
CA LEU A 8 -6.75 -15.56 12.31
C LEU A 8 -6.30 -14.12 12.09
N SER A 9 -5.00 -13.87 12.12
CA SER A 9 -4.41 -12.56 11.81
C SER A 9 -4.69 -12.15 10.36
N GLY A 10 -4.49 -13.08 9.42
CA GLY A 10 -4.88 -12.89 8.02
C GLY A 10 -6.38 -12.58 7.88
N ALA A 11 -7.23 -13.30 8.58
CA ALA A 11 -8.67 -13.08 8.55
C ALA A 11 -9.06 -11.71 9.14
N ALA A 12 -8.48 -11.30 10.26
CA ALA A 12 -8.72 -10.00 10.89
C ALA A 12 -8.31 -8.83 9.97
N VAL A 13 -7.10 -8.89 9.41
CA VAL A 13 -6.62 -7.86 8.48
C VAL A 13 -7.41 -7.90 7.17
N GLY A 14 -7.69 -9.09 6.63
CA GLY A 14 -8.50 -9.24 5.42
C GLY A 14 -9.90 -8.64 5.58
N LEU A 15 -10.54 -8.86 6.75
CA LEU A 15 -11.82 -8.24 7.09
C LEU A 15 -11.70 -6.71 7.12
N ALA A 16 -10.68 -6.17 7.80
CA ALA A 16 -10.42 -4.74 7.89
C ALA A 16 -10.16 -4.12 6.51
N ILE A 17 -9.39 -4.77 5.64
CA ILE A 17 -9.16 -4.36 4.25
C ILE A 17 -10.49 -4.31 3.47
N GLY A 18 -11.27 -5.38 3.56
CA GLY A 18 -12.57 -5.46 2.90
C GLY A 18 -13.54 -4.36 3.36
N ILE A 19 -13.60 -4.09 4.65
CA ILE A 19 -14.46 -3.05 5.24
C ILE A 19 -14.01 -1.64 4.81
N THR A 20 -12.71 -1.35 4.89
CA THR A 20 -12.19 0.01 4.70
C THR A 20 -11.85 0.35 3.26
N GLY A 21 -11.62 -0.65 2.41
CA GLY A 21 -11.11 -0.46 1.05
C GLY A 21 -9.69 0.13 1.00
N VAL A 22 -9.04 0.33 2.14
CA VAL A 22 -7.65 0.78 2.23
C VAL A 22 -6.74 -0.42 2.06
N GLY A 23 -5.79 -0.34 1.15
CA GLY A 23 -4.90 -1.48 0.83
C GLY A 23 -4.19 -2.08 2.04
N GLY A 24 -4.01 -3.41 2.01
CA GLY A 24 -3.56 -4.25 3.14
C GLY A 24 -2.25 -3.88 3.79
N GLY A 25 -1.28 -3.33 3.04
CA GLY A 25 0.08 -3.08 3.54
C GLY A 25 0.16 -2.12 4.74
N SER A 26 -0.79 -1.20 4.88
CA SER A 26 -0.80 -0.29 6.04
C SER A 26 -1.23 -0.96 7.36
N LEU A 27 -1.81 -2.14 7.33
CA LEU A 27 -2.28 -2.86 8.52
C LEU A 27 -1.50 -4.16 8.78
N MET A 28 -1.15 -4.90 7.71
CA MET A 28 -0.51 -6.21 7.84
C MET A 28 0.91 -6.08 8.39
N THR A 29 1.76 -5.27 7.80
CA THR A 29 3.14 -5.07 8.28
C THR A 29 3.20 -4.67 9.76
N PRO A 30 2.46 -3.62 10.24
CA PRO A 30 2.44 -3.30 11.66
C PRO A 30 1.95 -4.44 12.55
N LEU A 31 0.93 -5.18 12.11
CA LEU A 31 0.41 -6.32 12.88
C LEU A 31 1.47 -7.41 13.05
N LEU A 32 2.16 -7.79 11.97
CA LEU A 32 3.22 -8.79 12.02
C LEU A 32 4.36 -8.38 12.96
N ILE A 33 4.75 -7.10 12.93
CA ILE A 33 5.77 -6.57 13.84
C ILE A 33 5.28 -6.64 15.30
N LEU A 34 4.02 -6.30 15.57
CA LEU A 34 3.44 -6.41 16.90
C LEU A 34 3.33 -7.89 17.39
N MET A 35 3.23 -8.84 16.47
CA MET A 35 3.29 -10.27 16.77
C MET A 35 4.71 -10.78 17.01
N GLY A 36 5.72 -9.92 16.90
CA GLY A 36 7.13 -10.25 17.16
C GLY A 36 7.92 -10.71 15.94
N PHE A 37 7.36 -10.59 14.73
CA PHE A 37 8.16 -10.86 13.53
C PHE A 37 9.21 -9.76 13.31
N PRO A 38 10.42 -10.11 12.85
CA PRO A 38 11.42 -9.15 12.44
C PRO A 38 10.89 -8.23 11.34
N TYR A 39 11.25 -6.94 11.39
CA TYR A 39 10.74 -5.92 10.44
C TYR A 39 10.92 -6.33 8.98
N HIS A 40 12.09 -6.85 8.62
CA HIS A 40 12.42 -7.26 7.27
C HIS A 40 11.54 -8.42 6.77
N ILE A 41 11.28 -9.44 7.62
CA ILE A 41 10.38 -10.56 7.29
C ILE A 41 8.92 -10.09 7.16
N ALA A 42 8.47 -9.23 8.09
CA ALA A 42 7.12 -8.68 8.04
C ALA A 42 6.87 -7.90 6.74
N ILE A 43 7.80 -7.03 6.34
CA ILE A 43 7.70 -6.21 5.12
C ILE A 43 7.77 -7.08 3.86
N GLY A 44 8.78 -7.96 3.76
CA GLY A 44 8.96 -8.81 2.57
C GLY A 44 7.77 -9.75 2.34
N THR A 45 7.26 -10.37 3.42
CA THR A 45 6.08 -11.25 3.35
C THR A 45 4.81 -10.46 3.00
N ASP A 46 4.60 -9.28 3.60
CA ASP A 46 3.43 -8.43 3.32
C ASP A 46 3.43 -7.89 1.89
N LEU A 47 4.57 -7.59 1.29
CA LEU A 47 4.66 -7.18 -0.11
C LEU A 47 4.07 -8.22 -1.07
N LEU A 48 4.42 -9.50 -0.90
CA LEU A 48 3.85 -10.59 -1.70
C LEU A 48 2.38 -10.84 -1.35
N TYR A 49 2.04 -10.79 -0.08
CA TYR A 49 0.65 -10.86 0.37
C TYR A 49 -0.22 -9.76 -0.28
N ALA A 50 0.28 -8.52 -0.29
CA ALA A 50 -0.43 -7.38 -0.90
C ALA A 50 -0.59 -7.54 -2.43
N ALA A 51 0.42 -8.08 -3.12
CA ALA A 51 0.33 -8.37 -4.55
C ALA A 51 -0.80 -9.36 -4.86
N ILE A 52 -0.86 -10.47 -4.13
CA ILE A 52 -1.85 -11.53 -4.34
C ILE A 52 -3.26 -11.05 -3.97
N THR A 53 -3.42 -10.41 -2.83
CA THR A 53 -4.75 -9.97 -2.36
C THR A 53 -5.35 -8.88 -3.24
N LYS A 54 -4.53 -8.00 -3.82
CA LYS A 54 -4.98 -6.93 -4.73
C LYS A 54 -5.23 -7.41 -6.17
N ALA A 55 -4.65 -8.54 -6.59
CA ALA A 55 -4.79 -9.05 -7.96
C ALA A 55 -6.26 -9.29 -8.37
N ALA A 56 -7.08 -9.80 -7.45
CA ALA A 56 -8.52 -9.96 -7.68
C ALA A 56 -9.23 -8.63 -7.94
N GLY A 57 -8.81 -7.57 -7.25
CA GLY A 57 -9.31 -6.20 -7.47
C GLY A 57 -8.98 -5.68 -8.87
N VAL A 58 -7.77 -5.95 -9.38
CA VAL A 58 -7.38 -5.59 -10.76
C VAL A 58 -8.31 -6.24 -11.77
N ALA A 59 -8.61 -7.55 -11.62
CA ALA A 59 -9.49 -8.25 -12.52
C ALA A 59 -10.91 -7.64 -12.54
N ALA A 60 -11.43 -7.26 -11.37
CA ALA A 60 -12.74 -6.60 -11.25
C ALA A 60 -12.75 -5.23 -11.95
N HIS A 61 -11.77 -4.38 -11.67
CA HIS A 61 -11.63 -3.05 -12.28
C HIS A 61 -11.36 -3.10 -13.79
N HIS A 62 -10.62 -4.11 -14.25
CA HIS A 62 -10.38 -4.33 -15.68
C HIS A 62 -11.68 -4.64 -16.42
N ARG A 63 -12.52 -5.54 -15.87
CA ARG A 63 -13.85 -5.86 -16.44
C ARG A 63 -14.77 -4.64 -16.47
N GLN A 64 -14.69 -3.77 -15.48
CA GLN A 64 -15.46 -2.51 -15.40
C GLN A 64 -14.87 -1.38 -16.25
N ARG A 65 -13.73 -1.59 -16.93
CA ARG A 65 -13.01 -0.59 -17.73
C ARG A 65 -12.69 0.70 -16.95
N THR A 66 -12.38 0.56 -15.68
CA THR A 66 -12.07 1.70 -14.78
C THR A 66 -10.57 1.96 -14.63
N ILE A 67 -9.72 1.13 -15.23
CA ILE A 67 -8.26 1.29 -15.18
C ILE A 67 -7.78 2.20 -16.30
N ARG A 68 -6.98 3.19 -15.96
CA ARG A 68 -6.25 4.06 -16.88
C ARG A 68 -4.83 3.52 -17.06
N TRP A 69 -4.65 2.63 -18.01
CA TRP A 69 -3.38 1.94 -18.27
C TRP A 69 -2.24 2.88 -18.63
N ASP A 70 -2.54 4.03 -19.27
CA ASP A 70 -1.57 5.08 -19.55
C ASP A 70 -0.92 5.63 -18.25
N ILE A 71 -1.73 5.86 -17.21
CA ILE A 71 -1.25 6.33 -15.90
C ILE A 71 -0.51 5.22 -15.16
N VAL A 72 -1.00 3.98 -15.21
CA VAL A 72 -0.31 2.80 -14.65
C VAL A 72 1.10 2.69 -15.21
N PHE A 73 1.25 2.89 -16.52
CA PHE A 73 2.55 2.84 -17.20
C PHE A 73 3.50 3.94 -16.69
N TYR A 74 3.04 5.20 -16.56
CA TYR A 74 3.87 6.29 -16.05
C TYR A 74 4.26 6.08 -14.58
N LEU A 75 3.35 5.62 -13.72
CA LEU A 75 3.67 5.26 -12.34
C LEU A 75 4.68 4.11 -12.29
N GLY A 76 4.45 3.06 -13.08
CA GLY A 76 5.32 1.88 -13.15
C GLY A 76 6.72 2.21 -13.67
N ALA A 77 6.82 3.11 -14.65
CA ALA A 77 8.12 3.55 -15.19
C ALA A 77 9.01 4.22 -14.13
N GLY A 78 8.41 4.88 -13.13
CA GLY A 78 9.15 5.41 -11.99
C GLY A 78 9.33 4.38 -10.88
N SER A 79 8.26 3.69 -10.50
CA SER A 79 8.23 2.89 -9.28
C SER A 79 8.96 1.55 -9.40
N ILE A 80 8.89 0.88 -10.56
CA ILE A 80 9.53 -0.43 -10.75
C ILE A 80 11.06 -0.34 -10.69
N PRO A 81 11.71 0.56 -11.46
CA PRO A 81 13.18 0.73 -11.35
C PRO A 81 13.60 1.19 -9.94
N ALA A 82 12.84 2.11 -9.33
CA ALA A 82 13.14 2.60 -7.99
C ALA A 82 13.02 1.49 -6.93
N SER A 83 12.01 0.63 -7.04
CA SER A 83 11.81 -0.52 -6.17
C SER A 83 12.97 -1.52 -6.26
N LEU A 84 13.33 -1.91 -7.49
CA LEU A 84 14.45 -2.83 -7.71
C LEU A 84 15.76 -2.24 -7.21
N LEU A 85 16.01 -0.96 -7.50
CA LEU A 85 17.22 -0.27 -7.02
C LEU A 85 17.25 -0.22 -5.48
N THR A 86 16.12 0.06 -4.84
CA THR A 86 16.02 0.10 -3.37
C THR A 86 16.35 -1.27 -2.76
N ALA A 87 15.73 -2.36 -3.26
CA ALA A 87 16.02 -3.71 -2.76
C ALA A 87 17.48 -4.11 -3.00
N PHE A 88 18.04 -3.78 -4.18
CA PHE A 88 19.43 -4.02 -4.49
C PHE A 88 20.39 -3.22 -3.61
N LEU A 89 20.10 -1.94 -3.33
CA LEU A 89 20.93 -1.11 -2.46
C LEU A 89 20.89 -1.61 -1.01
N LEU A 90 19.74 -2.08 -0.51
CA LEU A 90 19.66 -2.69 0.82
C LEU A 90 20.60 -3.88 0.95
N ASP A 91 20.69 -4.74 -0.09
CA ASP A 91 21.60 -5.89 -0.12
C ASP A 91 23.08 -5.46 -0.20
N ARG A 92 23.40 -4.41 -0.95
CA ARG A 92 24.80 -4.02 -1.22
C ARG A 92 25.41 -3.08 -0.20
N VAL A 93 24.60 -2.23 0.43
CA VAL A 93 25.08 -1.19 1.35
C VAL A 93 25.14 -1.70 2.78
N PHE A 94 24.24 -2.61 3.15
CA PHE A 94 24.14 -3.14 4.51
C PHE A 94 24.65 -4.58 4.58
N THR A 95 25.33 -4.92 5.67
CA THR A 95 25.91 -6.26 5.87
C THR A 95 24.93 -7.29 6.39
N GLY A 96 23.79 -6.86 6.90
CA GLY A 96 22.76 -7.74 7.44
C GLY A 96 21.44 -7.04 7.73
N ALA A 97 20.43 -7.84 8.05
CA ALA A 97 19.08 -7.35 8.30
C ALA A 97 19.00 -6.38 9.50
N ASP A 98 19.84 -6.55 10.49
CA ASP A 98 19.87 -5.69 11.68
C ASP A 98 20.37 -4.28 11.35
N ASP A 99 21.28 -4.15 10.37
CA ASP A 99 21.87 -2.85 10.00
C ASP A 99 20.86 -1.92 9.32
N TYR A 100 19.93 -2.46 8.51
CA TYR A 100 18.89 -1.65 7.87
C TYR A 100 17.55 -1.65 8.62
N GLY A 101 17.44 -2.39 9.72
CA GLY A 101 16.25 -2.40 10.57
C GLY A 101 15.76 -1.01 10.97
N PRO A 102 16.63 -0.12 11.50
CA PRO A 102 16.25 1.25 11.85
C PRO A 102 15.71 2.07 10.65
N LEU A 103 16.28 1.87 9.46
CA LEU A 103 15.80 2.51 8.23
C LEU A 103 14.37 2.05 7.88
N LEU A 104 14.12 0.74 7.96
CA LEU A 104 12.79 0.17 7.68
C LEU A 104 11.77 0.68 8.70
N THR A 105 12.10 0.67 9.98
CA THR A 105 11.19 1.09 11.05
C THR A 105 10.84 2.56 10.96
N SER A 106 11.84 3.43 10.80
CA SER A 106 11.63 4.87 10.65
C SER A 106 10.82 5.20 9.40
N SER A 107 11.13 4.54 8.28
CA SER A 107 10.37 4.68 7.03
C SER A 107 8.94 4.22 7.20
N LEU A 108 8.70 3.10 7.90
CA LEU A 108 7.36 2.58 8.19
C LEU A 108 6.59 3.58 9.05
N GLY A 109 7.18 4.08 10.14
CA GLY A 109 6.57 5.09 10.99
C GLY A 109 6.15 6.33 10.22
N PHE A 110 7.08 6.88 9.41
CA PHE A 110 6.80 8.02 8.54
C PHE A 110 5.64 7.75 7.56
N MET A 111 5.66 6.61 6.88
CA MET A 111 4.64 6.27 5.88
C MET A 111 3.27 5.99 6.50
N LEU A 112 3.21 5.44 7.71
CA LEU A 112 1.95 5.26 8.44
C LEU A 112 1.35 6.61 8.85
N ILE A 113 2.16 7.53 9.40
CA ILE A 113 1.72 8.89 9.74
C ILE A 113 1.25 9.62 8.47
N PHE A 114 2.02 9.55 7.39
CA PHE A 114 1.66 10.18 6.12
C PHE A 114 0.35 9.61 5.55
N THR A 115 0.18 8.28 5.62
CA THR A 115 -1.08 7.61 5.21
C THR A 115 -2.26 8.06 6.07
N ALA A 116 -2.08 8.20 7.39
CA ALA A 116 -3.11 8.69 8.30
C ALA A 116 -3.54 10.13 7.94
N LEU A 117 -2.58 11.01 7.69
CA LEU A 117 -2.86 12.39 7.24
C LEU A 117 -3.61 12.41 5.91
N VAL A 118 -3.19 11.61 4.94
CA VAL A 118 -3.89 11.47 3.65
C VAL A 118 -5.35 11.03 3.86
N LEU A 119 -5.61 10.07 4.75
CA LEU A 119 -6.97 9.61 5.03
C LEU A 119 -7.83 10.70 5.69
N ILE A 120 -7.26 11.49 6.60
CA ILE A 120 -7.95 12.61 7.27
C ILE A 120 -8.30 13.71 6.27
N PHE A 121 -7.38 14.06 5.37
CA PHE A 121 -7.56 15.16 4.43
C PHE A 121 -8.17 14.73 3.09
N LYS A 122 -8.50 13.46 2.90
CA LYS A 122 -8.98 12.91 1.62
C LYS A 122 -10.19 13.67 1.07
N ASP A 123 -11.16 14.03 1.90
CA ASP A 123 -12.37 14.73 1.46
C ASP A 123 -12.08 16.17 1.03
N ARG A 124 -11.09 16.84 1.64
CA ARG A 124 -10.61 18.14 1.18
C ARG A 124 -9.88 18.06 -0.15
N ILE A 125 -9.10 17.01 -0.36
CA ILE A 125 -8.39 16.74 -1.62
C ILE A 125 -9.41 16.50 -2.75
N GLN A 126 -10.49 15.75 -2.48
CA GLN A 126 -11.55 15.51 -3.46
C GLN A 126 -12.45 16.72 -3.71
N GLY A 127 -12.74 17.53 -2.69
CA GLY A 127 -13.68 18.67 -2.78
C GLY A 127 -13.14 19.90 -3.52
N ASN A 128 -11.83 20.03 -3.65
CA ASN A 128 -11.20 21.18 -4.32
C ASN A 128 -11.08 21.05 -5.85
N SER A 129 -11.71 20.05 -6.44
CA SER A 129 -11.67 19.80 -7.89
C SER A 129 -12.80 20.52 -8.59
N ASN A 130 -12.71 21.84 -8.76
CA ASN A 130 -13.64 22.60 -9.60
C ASN A 130 -13.41 22.27 -11.09
N PRO A 131 -14.42 21.76 -11.82
CA PRO A 131 -14.27 21.38 -13.23
C PRO A 131 -13.95 22.53 -14.20
N GLY A 132 -14.03 23.78 -13.74
CA GLY A 132 -13.90 25.00 -14.55
C GLY A 132 -12.57 25.75 -14.45
N GLU A 133 -11.68 25.40 -13.52
CA GLU A 133 -10.40 26.10 -13.38
C GLU A 133 -9.40 25.72 -14.49
N THR A 134 -8.67 26.74 -14.97
CA THR A 134 -7.53 26.57 -15.87
C THR A 134 -6.56 25.53 -15.32
N LYS A 135 -6.04 24.68 -16.21
CA LYS A 135 -5.05 23.64 -15.83
C LYS A 135 -3.92 24.30 -15.03
N GLY A 136 -3.89 24.02 -13.72
CA GLY A 136 -2.76 24.43 -12.88
C GLY A 136 -1.45 23.79 -13.33
N PHE A 137 -0.33 24.32 -12.88
CA PHE A 137 1.02 23.81 -13.20
C PHE A 137 1.13 22.27 -13.04
N MET A 138 0.54 21.71 -11.99
CA MET A 138 0.56 20.26 -11.71
C MET A 138 -0.16 19.44 -12.78
N GLN A 139 -1.28 19.93 -13.30
CA GLN A 139 -2.03 19.23 -14.36
C GLN A 139 -1.38 19.38 -15.73
N SER A 140 -0.67 20.47 -15.98
CA SER A 140 0.11 20.67 -17.20
C SER A 140 1.31 19.72 -17.27
N HIS A 141 1.92 19.39 -16.13
CA HIS A 141 3.08 18.50 -16.00
C HIS A 141 2.72 17.16 -15.36
N SER A 142 1.46 16.70 -15.50
CA SER A 142 0.97 15.50 -14.82
C SER A 142 1.79 14.23 -15.15
N LYS A 143 2.21 14.05 -16.40
CA LYS A 143 3.00 12.86 -16.80
C LYS A 143 4.36 12.77 -16.09
N PRO A 144 5.27 13.77 -16.17
CA PRO A 144 6.55 13.70 -15.46
C PRO A 144 6.38 13.66 -13.93
N LEU A 145 5.38 14.37 -13.39
CA LEU A 145 5.06 14.29 -11.97
C LEU A 145 4.58 12.89 -11.57
N THR A 146 3.82 12.21 -12.42
CA THR A 146 3.38 10.82 -12.18
C THR A 146 4.58 9.87 -12.12
N VAL A 147 5.55 10.02 -13.01
CA VAL A 147 6.81 9.21 -12.96
C VAL A 147 7.58 9.51 -11.67
N PHE A 148 7.75 10.78 -11.32
CA PHE A 148 8.45 11.19 -10.09
C PHE A 148 7.76 10.63 -8.83
N MET A 149 6.42 10.72 -8.77
CA MET A 149 5.64 10.13 -7.67
C MET A 149 5.71 8.60 -7.69
N GLY A 150 5.85 7.99 -8.88
CA GLY A 150 6.16 6.58 -9.03
C GLY A 150 7.48 6.22 -8.35
N VAL A 151 8.55 6.99 -8.57
CA VAL A 151 9.84 6.79 -7.88
C VAL A 151 9.67 6.84 -6.36
N PHE A 152 8.96 7.85 -5.85
CA PHE A 152 8.66 7.96 -4.42
C PHE A 152 7.94 6.71 -3.89
N LEU A 153 6.87 6.28 -4.57
CA LEU A 153 6.14 5.06 -4.20
C LEU A 153 7.03 3.81 -4.30
N GLY A 154 7.87 3.71 -5.32
CA GLY A 154 8.80 2.59 -5.50
C GLY A 154 9.74 2.42 -4.33
N VAL A 155 10.38 3.50 -3.89
CA VAL A 155 11.28 3.50 -2.74
C VAL A 155 10.52 3.14 -1.46
N PHE A 156 9.50 3.91 -1.10
CA PHE A 156 8.84 3.76 0.19
C PHE A 156 8.00 2.49 0.32
N VAL A 157 7.35 2.04 -0.76
CA VAL A 157 6.61 0.76 -0.74
C VAL A 157 7.58 -0.41 -0.55
N THR A 158 8.76 -0.37 -1.17
CA THR A 158 9.79 -1.42 -0.96
C THR A 158 10.30 -1.43 0.47
N LEU A 159 10.50 -0.27 1.09
CA LEU A 159 10.97 -0.17 2.47
C LEU A 159 9.90 -0.50 3.52
N THR A 160 8.60 -0.38 3.21
CA THR A 160 7.56 -0.37 4.25
C THR A 160 6.35 -1.24 3.96
N SER A 161 6.19 -1.71 2.73
CA SER A 161 4.92 -2.28 2.19
C SER A 161 3.72 -1.33 2.25
N VAL A 162 3.89 -0.08 2.73
CA VAL A 162 2.85 0.94 2.90
C VAL A 162 2.92 1.98 1.78
N GLY A 163 1.77 2.52 1.38
CA GLY A 163 1.69 3.64 0.43
C GLY A 163 0.96 3.30 -0.87
N ALA A 164 1.12 2.11 -1.42
CA ALA A 164 0.33 1.65 -2.55
C ALA A 164 -1.12 1.39 -2.10
N GLY A 165 -1.99 2.33 -2.37
CA GLY A 165 -3.39 2.34 -1.94
C GLY A 165 -3.82 3.75 -1.52
N ALA A 166 -3.61 4.14 -0.28
CA ALA A 166 -4.06 5.45 0.20
C ALA A 166 -3.27 6.61 -0.41
N ILE A 167 -1.93 6.52 -0.38
CA ILE A 167 -1.05 7.58 -0.89
C ILE A 167 -1.09 7.62 -2.42
N GLY A 168 -1.02 6.47 -3.09
CA GLY A 168 -1.15 6.39 -4.55
C GLY A 168 -2.46 6.98 -5.04
N THR A 169 -3.58 6.61 -4.40
CA THR A 169 -4.89 7.21 -4.69
C THR A 169 -4.89 8.72 -4.49
N ALA A 170 -4.31 9.25 -3.39
CA ALA A 170 -4.26 10.68 -3.12
C ALA A 170 -3.42 11.44 -4.16
N ILE A 171 -2.27 10.90 -4.53
CA ILE A 171 -1.42 11.45 -5.59
C ILE A 171 -2.22 11.56 -6.90
N LEU A 172 -2.91 10.50 -7.28
CA LEU A 172 -3.71 10.49 -8.50
C LEU A 172 -4.90 11.45 -8.45
N LEU A 173 -5.55 11.62 -7.28
CA LEU A 173 -6.60 12.62 -7.10
C LEU A 173 -6.11 14.04 -7.35
N VAL A 174 -4.90 14.37 -6.90
CA VAL A 174 -4.29 15.69 -7.09
C VAL A 174 -3.84 15.90 -8.54
N LEU A 175 -3.18 14.91 -9.14
CA LEU A 175 -2.64 15.02 -10.50
C LEU A 175 -3.73 14.92 -11.58
N TYR A 176 -4.80 14.16 -11.33
CA TYR A 176 -5.86 13.87 -12.28
C TYR A 176 -7.26 14.16 -11.71
N PRO A 177 -7.57 15.40 -11.26
CA PRO A 177 -8.82 15.74 -10.57
C PRO A 177 -10.08 15.55 -11.42
N ARG A 178 -9.93 15.48 -12.76
CA ARG A 178 -11.04 15.25 -13.69
C ARG A 178 -11.45 13.78 -13.82
N LEU A 179 -10.66 12.86 -13.29
CA LEU A 179 -11.00 11.43 -13.30
C LEU A 179 -12.02 11.11 -12.20
N LYS A 180 -12.94 10.22 -12.51
CA LYS A 180 -13.86 9.69 -11.50
C LYS A 180 -13.08 8.93 -10.43
N ALA A 181 -13.50 9.03 -9.18
CA ALA A 181 -12.86 8.34 -8.06
C ALA A 181 -12.68 6.82 -8.31
N LEU A 182 -13.65 6.18 -8.97
CA LEU A 182 -13.58 4.76 -9.33
C LEU A 182 -12.42 4.46 -10.31
N ASN A 183 -12.15 5.36 -11.27
CA ASN A 183 -11.01 5.23 -12.19
C ASN A 183 -9.67 5.42 -11.47
N ILE A 184 -9.62 6.34 -10.52
CA ILE A 184 -8.41 6.59 -9.71
C ILE A 184 -8.08 5.36 -8.87
N VAL A 185 -9.08 4.81 -8.16
CA VAL A 185 -8.90 3.59 -7.33
C VAL A 185 -8.49 2.40 -8.19
N GLY A 186 -9.18 2.16 -9.31
CA GLY A 186 -8.83 1.06 -10.22
C GLY A 186 -7.42 1.19 -10.81
N THR A 187 -7.00 2.41 -11.12
CA THR A 187 -5.65 2.70 -11.64
C THR A 187 -4.58 2.49 -10.58
N ASP A 188 -4.82 2.95 -9.35
CA ASP A 188 -3.90 2.77 -8.22
C ASP A 188 -3.73 1.28 -7.87
N ILE A 189 -4.82 0.51 -7.78
CA ILE A 189 -4.77 -0.94 -7.53
C ILE A 189 -4.01 -1.66 -8.67
N ALA A 190 -4.25 -1.28 -9.93
CA ALA A 190 -3.57 -1.87 -11.07
C ALA A 190 -2.07 -1.57 -11.11
N HIS A 191 -1.64 -0.42 -10.59
CA HIS A 191 -0.23 -0.08 -10.40
C HIS A 191 0.36 -0.80 -9.16
N ALA A 192 -0.40 -0.88 -8.07
CA ALA A 192 0.06 -1.46 -6.82
C ALA A 192 0.47 -2.94 -6.96
N VAL A 193 -0.26 -3.74 -7.75
CA VAL A 193 0.03 -5.18 -7.92
C VAL A 193 1.43 -5.42 -8.49
N PRO A 194 1.81 -4.90 -9.66
CA PRO A 194 3.16 -5.11 -10.18
C PRO A 194 4.23 -4.49 -9.28
N LEU A 195 3.97 -3.34 -8.66
CA LEU A 195 4.92 -2.71 -7.74
C LEU A 195 5.18 -3.60 -6.52
N THR A 196 4.15 -4.05 -5.81
CA THR A 196 4.32 -4.87 -4.60
C THR A 196 4.85 -6.26 -4.93
N LEU A 197 4.50 -6.83 -6.10
CA LEU A 197 5.08 -8.09 -6.57
C LEU A 197 6.59 -7.96 -6.80
N ILE A 198 7.02 -6.93 -7.51
CA ILE A 198 8.44 -6.71 -7.83
C ILE A 198 9.23 -6.35 -6.57
N ALA A 199 8.67 -5.52 -5.69
CA ALA A 199 9.27 -5.22 -4.39
C ALA A 199 9.42 -6.49 -3.53
N GLY A 200 8.37 -7.32 -3.44
CA GLY A 200 8.39 -8.58 -2.70
C GLY A 200 9.36 -9.61 -3.29
N LEU A 201 9.44 -9.71 -4.62
CA LEU A 201 10.45 -10.52 -5.29
C LEU A 201 11.87 -9.97 -5.04
N GLY A 202 12.06 -8.66 -4.99
CA GLY A 202 13.31 -8.03 -4.59
C GLY A 202 13.73 -8.43 -3.17
N HIS A 203 12.80 -8.37 -2.21
CA HIS A 203 13.02 -8.85 -0.85
C HIS A 203 13.33 -10.35 -0.79
N LEU A 204 12.67 -11.16 -1.62
CA LEU A 204 12.91 -12.60 -1.69
C LEU A 204 14.29 -12.93 -2.27
N ILE A 205 14.64 -12.33 -3.41
CA ILE A 205 15.82 -12.73 -4.21
C ILE A 205 17.11 -12.13 -3.64
N PHE A 206 17.10 -10.85 -3.26
CA PHE A 206 18.30 -10.16 -2.77
C PHE A 206 18.50 -10.33 -1.26
N LEU A 207 17.41 -10.32 -0.47
CA LEU A 207 17.47 -10.21 0.97
C LEU A 207 17.04 -11.49 1.72
N GLY A 208 16.36 -12.45 1.05
CA GLY A 208 15.81 -13.64 1.70
C GLY A 208 14.69 -13.36 2.72
N ASN A 209 14.07 -12.23 2.66
CA ASN A 209 13.16 -11.68 3.68
C ASN A 209 11.69 -12.10 3.50
N VAL A 210 11.41 -13.34 3.12
CA VAL A 210 10.02 -13.82 2.93
C VAL A 210 9.81 -15.14 3.65
N ASP A 211 8.81 -15.18 4.51
CA ASP A 211 8.31 -16.41 5.13
C ASP A 211 7.10 -16.95 4.36
N PHE A 212 7.30 -18.04 3.62
CA PHE A 212 6.25 -18.65 2.80
C PHE A 212 5.16 -19.33 3.61
N LEU A 213 5.48 -19.89 4.79
CA LEU A 213 4.47 -20.50 5.65
C LEU A 213 3.54 -19.43 6.21
N LEU A 214 4.11 -18.34 6.71
CA LEU A 214 3.37 -17.17 7.16
C LEU A 214 2.51 -16.62 6.03
N LEU A 215 3.08 -16.39 4.83
CA LEU A 215 2.37 -15.91 3.65
C LEU A 215 1.15 -16.77 3.31
N ALA A 216 1.34 -18.08 3.25
CA ALA A 216 0.25 -19.02 2.93
C ALA A 216 -0.87 -18.96 3.99
N CYS A 217 -0.52 -18.98 5.28
CA CYS A 217 -1.49 -18.88 6.36
C CYS A 217 -2.28 -17.56 6.33
N LEU A 218 -1.59 -16.44 6.11
CA LEU A 218 -2.23 -15.12 5.98
C LEU A 218 -3.20 -15.07 4.80
N LEU A 219 -2.83 -15.66 3.65
CA LEU A 219 -3.70 -15.71 2.46
C LEU A 219 -4.94 -16.57 2.69
N VAL A 220 -4.78 -17.75 3.31
CA VAL A 220 -5.90 -18.62 3.65
C VAL A 220 -6.92 -17.92 4.53
N GLY A 221 -6.47 -17.16 5.52
CA GLY A 221 -7.36 -16.37 6.39
C GLY A 221 -7.97 -15.17 5.68
N SER A 222 -7.17 -14.42 4.94
CA SER A 222 -7.58 -13.11 4.43
C SER A 222 -8.45 -13.17 3.18
N LEU A 223 -8.21 -14.08 2.24
CA LEU A 223 -8.97 -14.11 0.97
C LEU A 223 -10.48 -14.27 1.19
N PRO A 224 -10.98 -15.21 2.03
CA PRO A 224 -12.40 -15.27 2.34
C PRO A 224 -12.88 -14.06 3.17
N ALA A 225 -12.04 -13.58 4.11
CA ALA A 225 -12.40 -12.48 4.99
C ALA A 225 -12.54 -11.13 4.25
N VAL A 226 -11.73 -10.86 3.23
CA VAL A 226 -11.88 -9.67 2.36
C VAL A 226 -13.26 -9.66 1.70
N HIS A 227 -13.75 -10.78 1.19
CA HIS A 227 -15.09 -10.85 0.57
C HIS A 227 -16.22 -10.55 1.58
N VAL A 228 -16.10 -11.07 2.80
CA VAL A 228 -17.06 -10.77 3.87
C VAL A 228 -16.97 -9.30 4.27
N GLY A 229 -15.75 -8.80 4.47
CA GLY A 229 -15.47 -7.40 4.83
C GLY A 229 -16.03 -6.41 3.81
N THR A 230 -15.88 -6.70 2.52
CA THR A 230 -16.43 -5.83 1.44
C THR A 230 -17.96 -5.73 1.50
N LYS A 231 -18.66 -6.83 1.80
CA LYS A 231 -20.10 -6.83 1.97
C LYS A 231 -20.54 -6.02 3.20
N ILE A 232 -19.79 -6.11 4.29
CA ILE A 232 -20.04 -5.33 5.52
C ILE A 232 -19.73 -3.86 5.28
N GLY A 233 -18.57 -3.56 4.70
CA GLY A 233 -18.08 -2.20 4.43
C GLY A 233 -19.02 -1.40 3.52
N ALA A 234 -19.70 -2.06 2.57
CA ALA A 234 -20.71 -1.42 1.73
C ALA A 234 -21.90 -0.85 2.51
N ARG A 235 -22.13 -1.31 3.76
CA ARG A 235 -23.21 -0.86 4.63
C ARG A 235 -22.76 0.13 5.71
N LEU A 236 -21.47 0.32 5.89
CA LEU A 236 -20.92 1.18 6.95
C LEU A 236 -20.56 2.56 6.40
N PRO A 237 -20.86 3.62 7.17
CA PRO A 237 -20.56 4.98 6.75
C PRO A 237 -19.04 5.22 6.76
N SER A 238 -18.51 5.68 5.64
CA SER A 238 -17.07 5.99 5.47
C SER A 238 -16.55 7.04 6.46
N ASN A 239 -17.45 7.92 6.94
CA ASN A 239 -17.14 8.99 7.90
C ASN A 239 -16.72 8.46 9.29
N VAL A 240 -17.05 7.21 9.61
CA VAL A 240 -16.66 6.56 10.88
C VAL A 240 -15.42 5.69 10.67
N LEU A 241 -15.36 4.96 9.58
CA LEU A 241 -14.27 4.01 9.32
C LEU A 241 -12.91 4.70 9.09
N ARG A 242 -12.90 5.79 8.31
CA ARG A 242 -11.66 6.50 7.98
C ARG A 242 -10.97 7.14 9.19
N PRO A 243 -11.66 7.88 10.09
CA PRO A 243 -11.03 8.43 11.29
C PRO A 243 -10.48 7.36 12.23
N ILE A 244 -11.19 6.26 12.43
CA ILE A 244 -10.72 5.14 13.25
C ILE A 244 -9.43 4.56 12.66
N LEU A 245 -9.42 4.28 11.36
CA LEU A 245 -8.23 3.76 10.70
C LEU A 245 -7.07 4.76 10.76
N ALA A 246 -7.33 6.05 10.50
CA ALA A 246 -6.32 7.10 10.58
C ALA A 246 -5.74 7.21 12.00
N LEU A 247 -6.56 7.09 13.04
CA LEU A 247 -6.09 7.09 14.42
C LEU A 247 -5.17 5.89 14.70
N ILE A 248 -5.57 4.69 14.28
CA ILE A 248 -4.75 3.48 14.44
C ILE A 248 -3.39 3.67 13.74
N LEU A 249 -3.40 4.11 12.48
CA LEU A 249 -2.18 4.33 11.72
C LEU A 249 -1.30 5.44 12.32
N MET A 250 -1.90 6.49 12.89
CA MET A 250 -1.17 7.57 13.55
C MET A 250 -0.48 7.07 14.81
N VAL A 251 -1.17 6.30 15.65
CA VAL A 251 -0.60 5.72 16.88
C VAL A 251 0.52 4.73 16.56
N LEU A 252 0.29 3.82 15.61
CA LEU A 252 1.32 2.86 15.17
C LEU A 252 2.50 3.57 14.52
N GLY A 253 2.23 4.56 13.68
CA GLY A 253 3.26 5.36 13.03
C GLY A 253 4.12 6.13 14.02
N ALA A 254 3.51 6.76 15.03
CA ALA A 254 4.25 7.41 16.12
C ALA A 254 5.10 6.42 16.90
N LYS A 255 4.58 5.23 17.21
CA LYS A 255 5.34 4.17 17.88
C LYS A 255 6.59 3.78 17.07
N PHE A 256 6.45 3.50 15.77
CA PHE A 256 7.57 3.05 14.93
C PHE A 256 8.51 4.19 14.50
N ALA A 257 8.10 5.45 14.60
CA ALA A 257 8.98 6.59 14.31
C ALA A 257 9.83 7.00 15.51
N LEU A 258 9.37 6.72 16.76
CA LEU A 258 10.00 7.22 17.99
C LEU A 258 10.74 6.12 18.78
N PHE A 259 10.39 4.88 18.58
CA PHE A 259 10.90 3.70 19.31
C PHE A 259 11.26 2.57 18.34
#